data_14f5b986e951428f889a1df578cf3c65
#
_entry.id   14f5b986e951428f889a1df578cf3c65
#
_cell.length_a   1.000
_cell.length_b   1.000
_cell.length_c   1.000
_cell.angle_alpha   90.00
_cell.angle_beta   90.00
_cell.angle_gamma   90.00
#
_symmetry.space_group_name_H-M   'P 1'
#
loop_
_entity.id
_entity.type
_entity.pdbx_description
1 polymer ?
#
loop_
_entity_poly.entity_id
_entity_poly.type
_entity_poly.pdbx_seq_one_letter_code
_entity_poly.pdbx_strand_id
1 'polypeptide(L)'
;MKRKLFACFLALTMLTVLTACGGKAANSSASASADTSEAMVPDYTENDSYASYSGSDSGSGGFDETESLPTDAAEQKIIYTGDLNLETTDFDAATRSLSALAEELGGYVENSSIGSSSRGYRWADYTIRIPSGQFQRFFEQAGELAHETWRSTNQENITEVYYDTAGRLKTQQVKLERLQTLLVQAKNMEDIITIESAISETEWNIENLSGTLRRYDSQVALSTITVNLQEVYKYSNTENVPESFGERIGSALTRGWSAFTDTVENILVALAYGWTWLVLLAVIGVTAAVCSRRALRRRQEKRKASAEKTDDKTGQV
;
A
#
# COMPACT_ATOMS: atom_id res chain seq x y z
N MET A 1 58.35 22.39 15.09
CA MET A 1 57.00 22.31 15.59
C MET A 1 55.90 22.54 14.53
N LYS A 2 56.11 23.37 13.48
CA LYS A 2 55.08 23.70 12.46
C LYS A 2 54.68 22.51 11.54
N ARG A 3 55.57 21.58 11.22
CA ARG A 3 55.28 20.38 10.39
C ARG A 3 54.39 19.37 11.12
N LYS A 4 54.51 19.22 12.45
CA LYS A 4 53.66 18.31 13.24
C LYS A 4 52.23 18.83 13.44
N LEU A 5 52.04 20.16 13.51
CA LEU A 5 50.71 20.78 13.57
C LEU A 5 49.95 20.69 12.24
N PHE A 6 50.68 20.79 11.11
CA PHE A 6 50.07 20.63 9.78
C PHE A 6 49.63 19.18 9.50
N ALA A 7 50.44 18.21 9.94
CA ALA A 7 50.11 16.80 9.84
C ALA A 7 48.91 16.41 10.74
N CYS A 8 48.80 16.97 11.95
CA CYS A 8 47.63 16.77 12.82
C CYS A 8 46.34 17.37 12.23
N PHE A 9 46.45 18.55 11.58
CA PHE A 9 45.28 19.20 10.96
C PHE A 9 44.80 18.41 9.72
N LEU A 10 45.74 17.88 8.92
CA LEU A 10 45.44 17.04 7.76
C LEU A 10 44.81 15.69 8.19
N ALA A 11 45.29 15.10 9.29
CA ALA A 11 44.72 13.86 9.85
C ALA A 11 43.34 14.11 10.46
N LEU A 12 43.08 15.25 11.08
CA LEU A 12 41.78 15.58 11.66
C LEU A 12 40.73 15.86 10.58
N THR A 13 41.10 16.46 9.44
CA THR A 13 40.18 16.66 8.31
C THR A 13 39.88 15.35 7.57
N MET A 14 40.80 14.40 7.53
CA MET A 14 40.53 13.07 6.96
C MET A 14 39.62 12.22 7.86
N LEU A 15 39.67 12.40 9.18
CA LEU A 15 38.84 11.66 10.13
C LEU A 15 37.37 12.10 10.09
N THR A 16 37.09 13.35 9.74
CA THR A 16 35.69 13.87 9.65
C THR A 16 34.98 13.42 8.38
N VAL A 17 35.65 13.00 7.32
CA VAL A 17 35.08 12.53 6.07
C VAL A 17 34.58 11.06 6.20
N LEU A 18 35.12 10.27 7.12
CA LEU A 18 34.72 8.86 7.30
C LEU A 18 33.46 8.67 8.16
N THR A 19 32.97 9.70 8.86
CA THR A 19 31.77 9.58 9.71
C THR A 19 30.47 9.95 9.01
N ALA A 20 30.48 10.36 7.75
CA ALA A 20 29.26 10.72 7.00
C ALA A 20 28.55 9.56 6.30
N CYS A 21 29.06 8.31 6.42
CA CYS A 21 28.42 7.12 5.84
C CYS A 21 27.88 6.20 6.93
N GLY A 22 27.06 6.75 7.86
CA GLY A 22 26.34 6.03 8.89
C GLY A 22 24.89 5.83 8.46
N GLY A 23 24.56 4.62 8.00
CA GLY A 23 23.23 4.22 7.59
C GLY A 23 22.21 4.40 8.71
N LYS A 24 21.04 4.85 8.32
CA LYS A 24 19.86 4.99 9.15
C LYS A 24 19.37 3.59 9.54
N ALA A 25 19.79 3.11 10.71
CA ALA A 25 19.22 1.90 11.30
C ALA A 25 17.79 2.20 11.74
N ALA A 26 16.84 1.48 11.18
CA ALA A 26 15.48 1.49 11.64
C ALA A 26 15.43 0.91 13.06
N ASN A 27 15.03 1.73 14.00
CA ASN A 27 14.80 1.32 15.39
C ASN A 27 13.42 0.67 15.47
N SER A 28 13.35 -0.66 15.39
CA SER A 28 12.18 -1.43 15.75
C SER A 28 12.20 -1.65 17.27
N SER A 29 11.53 -0.79 17.99
CA SER A 29 11.22 -1.01 19.41
C SER A 29 10.17 -2.10 19.54
N ALA A 30 10.58 -3.32 19.80
CA ALA A 30 9.72 -4.37 20.31
C ALA A 30 9.49 -4.11 21.80
N SER A 31 8.32 -3.57 22.14
CA SER A 31 7.83 -3.57 23.51
C SER A 31 7.22 -4.95 23.81
N ALA A 32 7.95 -5.74 24.57
CA ALA A 32 7.43 -6.93 25.21
C ALA A 32 6.64 -6.48 26.46
N SER A 33 5.33 -6.52 26.40
CA SER A 33 4.47 -6.54 27.57
C SER A 33 4.04 -8.00 27.81
N ALA A 34 4.64 -8.61 28.81
CA ALA A 34 4.14 -9.82 29.40
C ALA A 34 2.89 -9.46 30.21
N ASP A 35 1.74 -9.95 29.80
CA ASP A 35 0.57 -10.04 30.67
C ASP A 35 0.11 -11.48 30.68
N THR A 36 0.26 -12.06 31.87
CA THR A 36 -0.09 -13.43 32.23
C THR A 36 -1.56 -13.41 32.60
N SER A 37 -2.44 -13.88 31.72
CA SER A 37 -3.77 -14.28 32.14
C SER A 37 -3.99 -15.73 31.74
N GLU A 38 -3.97 -16.60 32.76
CA GLU A 38 -4.47 -17.95 32.67
C GLU A 38 -5.94 -17.94 32.25
N ALA A 39 -6.22 -18.42 31.06
CA ALA A 39 -7.56 -18.78 30.66
C ALA A 39 -7.64 -20.29 30.56
N MET A 40 -8.42 -20.87 31.50
CA MET A 40 -8.86 -22.25 31.58
C MET A 40 -9.33 -22.75 30.23
N VAL A 41 -8.68 -23.78 29.71
CA VAL A 41 -9.15 -24.58 28.58
C VAL A 41 -10.06 -25.66 29.14
N PRO A 42 -11.31 -25.80 28.73
CA PRO A 42 -12.10 -26.98 29.08
C PRO A 42 -11.61 -28.18 28.24
N ASP A 43 -11.23 -29.18 28.97
CA ASP A 43 -10.88 -30.53 28.51
C ASP A 43 -12.11 -31.18 27.88
N TYR A 44 -12.08 -31.34 26.54
CA TYR A 44 -13.04 -32.20 25.83
C TYR A 44 -12.39 -33.54 25.60
N THR A 45 -12.71 -34.50 26.45
CA THR A 45 -12.42 -35.91 26.26
C THR A 45 -13.06 -36.41 24.96
N GLU A 46 -12.22 -36.84 24.03
CA GLU A 46 -12.58 -37.67 22.89
C GLU A 46 -13.29 -38.94 23.39
N ASN A 47 -14.54 -39.10 22.99
CA ASN A 47 -15.24 -40.38 23.13
C ASN A 47 -15.40 -40.98 21.74
N ASP A 48 -14.40 -41.74 21.32
CA ASP A 48 -14.44 -42.60 20.16
C ASP A 48 -15.47 -43.73 20.39
N SER A 49 -16.60 -43.67 19.71
CA SER A 49 -17.53 -44.78 19.57
C SER A 49 -17.81 -44.98 18.08
N TYR A 50 -16.91 -45.67 17.40
CA TYR A 50 -17.20 -46.27 16.11
C TYR A 50 -18.13 -47.48 16.28
N ALA A 51 -19.42 -47.26 16.14
CA ALA A 51 -20.37 -48.38 15.97
C ALA A 51 -20.36 -48.80 14.48
N SER A 52 -19.61 -49.86 14.22
CA SER A 52 -19.65 -50.60 12.97
C SER A 52 -21.00 -51.29 12.84
N TYR A 53 -21.91 -50.76 11.98
CA TYR A 53 -23.14 -51.47 11.63
C TYR A 53 -22.95 -52.14 10.28
N SER A 54 -22.62 -53.43 10.34
CA SER A 54 -22.69 -54.37 9.21
C SER A 54 -24.07 -54.96 9.20
N GLY A 55 -24.93 -54.45 8.31
CA GLY A 55 -26.25 -54.98 8.06
C GLY A 55 -26.45 -55.16 6.57
N SER A 56 -26.18 -56.38 6.09
CA SER A 56 -26.62 -56.83 4.78
C SER A 56 -28.14 -57.06 4.84
N ASP A 57 -28.92 -56.26 4.13
CA ASP A 57 -30.23 -56.68 3.72
C ASP A 57 -30.48 -56.30 2.25
N SER A 58 -30.68 -57.36 1.45
CA SER A 58 -31.05 -57.30 0.05
C SER A 58 -32.54 -57.03 -0.06
N GLY A 59 -32.92 -55.77 -0.20
CA GLY A 59 -34.27 -55.35 -0.56
C GLY A 59 -34.26 -54.69 -1.93
N SER A 60 -34.58 -55.45 -2.96
CA SER A 60 -34.92 -54.94 -4.30
C SER A 60 -36.23 -54.15 -4.20
N GLY A 61 -36.13 -52.85 -4.05
CA GLY A 61 -37.22 -51.90 -4.21
C GLY A 61 -36.72 -50.84 -5.17
N GLY A 62 -37.16 -50.92 -6.43
CA GLY A 62 -36.87 -49.89 -7.43
C GLY A 62 -37.53 -48.59 -7.03
N PHE A 63 -36.71 -47.66 -6.53
CA PHE A 63 -37.00 -46.25 -6.58
C PHE A 63 -36.31 -45.71 -7.82
N ASP A 64 -37.07 -45.73 -8.91
CA ASP A 64 -36.83 -44.93 -10.09
C ASP A 64 -37.26 -43.51 -9.73
N GLU A 65 -36.49 -42.87 -8.92
CA GLU A 65 -36.52 -41.45 -8.70
C GLU A 65 -35.18 -40.90 -9.16
N THR A 66 -35.03 -40.88 -10.48
CA THR A 66 -34.22 -39.86 -11.13
C THR A 66 -35.01 -38.57 -10.97
N GLU A 67 -35.12 -38.09 -9.73
CA GLU A 67 -35.37 -36.69 -9.49
C GLU A 67 -34.11 -35.97 -10.00
N SER A 68 -34.13 -35.75 -11.33
CA SER A 68 -33.24 -34.82 -11.96
C SER A 68 -33.35 -33.53 -11.13
N LEU A 69 -32.32 -33.24 -10.34
CA LEU A 69 -32.10 -31.90 -9.82
C LEU A 69 -32.51 -30.95 -10.94
N PRO A 70 -33.44 -30.01 -10.70
CA PRO A 70 -33.85 -29.07 -11.74
C PRO A 70 -32.61 -28.43 -12.26
N THR A 71 -32.23 -28.79 -13.48
CA THR A 71 -31.17 -28.16 -14.27
C THR A 71 -31.71 -26.88 -14.90
N ASP A 72 -32.58 -26.20 -14.19
CA ASP A 72 -32.64 -24.76 -14.26
C ASP A 72 -31.38 -24.31 -13.51
N ALA A 73 -30.34 -24.04 -14.27
CA ALA A 73 -29.17 -23.36 -13.77
C ALA A 73 -29.67 -22.05 -13.15
N ALA A 74 -30.03 -22.12 -11.86
CA ALA A 74 -30.40 -20.94 -11.10
C ALA A 74 -29.31 -19.94 -11.39
N GLU A 75 -29.69 -18.84 -12.00
CA GLU A 75 -28.75 -17.83 -12.48
C GLU A 75 -27.75 -17.55 -11.37
N GLN A 76 -26.49 -17.96 -11.57
CA GLN A 76 -25.47 -17.85 -10.54
C GLN A 76 -25.27 -16.37 -10.19
N LYS A 77 -25.34 -16.08 -8.92
CA LYS A 77 -25.08 -14.73 -8.38
C LYS A 77 -23.63 -14.64 -7.98
N ILE A 78 -22.79 -14.11 -8.88
CA ILE A 78 -21.35 -13.98 -8.71
C ILE A 78 -20.99 -12.50 -8.60
N ILE A 79 -20.29 -12.13 -7.55
CA ILE A 79 -19.70 -10.80 -7.37
C ILE A 79 -18.27 -10.84 -7.84
N TYR A 80 -17.91 -9.92 -8.73
CA TYR A 80 -16.54 -9.74 -9.21
C TYR A 80 -15.94 -8.50 -8.56
N THR A 81 -14.78 -8.68 -7.93
CA THR A 81 -13.96 -7.58 -7.43
C THR A 81 -12.54 -7.71 -7.94
N GLY A 82 -11.87 -6.60 -8.15
CA GLY A 82 -10.51 -6.60 -8.63
C GLY A 82 -9.72 -5.38 -8.21
N ASP A 83 -8.43 -5.58 -8.06
CA ASP A 83 -7.48 -4.53 -7.74
C ASP A 83 -6.39 -4.50 -8.80
N LEU A 84 -5.99 -3.31 -9.23
CA LEU A 84 -5.05 -3.09 -10.31
C LEU A 84 -4.09 -1.96 -9.94
N ASN A 85 -2.79 -2.25 -9.94
CA ASN A 85 -1.74 -1.24 -9.77
C ASN A 85 -1.09 -0.96 -11.12
N LEU A 86 -1.10 0.30 -11.51
CA LEU A 86 -0.58 0.80 -12.77
C LEU A 86 0.50 1.85 -12.55
N GLU A 87 1.53 1.83 -13.37
CA GLU A 87 2.54 2.88 -13.46
C GLU A 87 2.45 3.58 -14.82
N THR A 88 2.63 4.90 -14.81
CA THR A 88 2.64 5.70 -16.03
C THR A 88 3.73 6.77 -15.99
N THR A 89 4.27 7.08 -17.16
CA THR A 89 5.16 8.23 -17.37
C THR A 89 4.41 9.47 -17.85
N ASP A 90 3.14 9.31 -18.33
CA ASP A 90 2.23 10.40 -18.71
C ASP A 90 0.93 10.26 -17.91
N PHE A 91 0.92 10.91 -16.74
CA PHE A 91 -0.18 10.82 -15.80
C PHE A 91 -1.49 11.40 -16.35
N ASP A 92 -1.42 12.52 -17.07
CA ASP A 92 -2.62 13.19 -17.58
C ASP A 92 -3.27 12.42 -18.74
N ALA A 93 -2.49 11.76 -19.58
CA ALA A 93 -3.00 10.88 -20.61
C ALA A 93 -3.64 9.62 -19.99
N ALA A 94 -2.94 8.97 -19.06
CA ALA A 94 -3.40 7.74 -18.42
C ALA A 94 -4.70 7.94 -17.63
N THR A 95 -4.83 9.02 -16.85
CA THR A 95 -6.06 9.32 -16.09
C THR A 95 -7.27 9.55 -17.00
N ARG A 96 -7.10 10.28 -18.09
CA ARG A 96 -8.19 10.50 -19.08
C ARG A 96 -8.58 9.21 -19.79
N SER A 97 -7.59 8.43 -20.23
CA SER A 97 -7.84 7.18 -20.94
C SER A 97 -8.52 6.15 -20.03
N LEU A 98 -8.14 6.07 -18.75
CA LEU A 98 -8.75 5.16 -17.77
C LEU A 98 -10.22 5.51 -17.52
N SER A 99 -10.54 6.79 -17.38
CA SER A 99 -11.92 7.24 -17.19
C SER A 99 -12.76 7.00 -18.44
N ALA A 100 -12.21 7.29 -19.64
CA ALA A 100 -12.87 7.02 -20.92
C ALA A 100 -13.12 5.53 -21.15
N LEU A 101 -12.17 4.66 -20.80
CA LEU A 101 -12.31 3.21 -20.85
C LEU A 101 -13.47 2.71 -19.99
N ALA A 102 -13.60 3.25 -18.76
CA ALA A 102 -14.70 2.89 -17.88
C ALA A 102 -16.07 3.24 -18.52
N GLU A 103 -16.20 4.42 -19.13
CA GLU A 103 -17.42 4.86 -19.81
C GLU A 103 -17.69 4.06 -21.08
N GLU A 104 -16.66 3.74 -21.88
CA GLU A 104 -16.77 2.93 -23.11
C GLU A 104 -17.32 1.54 -22.82
N LEU A 105 -16.91 0.95 -21.70
CA LEU A 105 -17.38 -0.37 -21.26
C LEU A 105 -18.76 -0.32 -20.57
N GLY A 106 -19.41 0.85 -20.56
CA GLY A 106 -20.73 1.04 -19.95
C GLY A 106 -20.70 1.13 -18.42
N GLY A 107 -19.54 1.39 -17.84
CA GLY A 107 -19.32 1.63 -16.44
C GLY A 107 -19.23 3.11 -16.08
N TYR A 108 -18.75 3.38 -14.87
CA TYR A 108 -18.52 4.75 -14.38
C TYR A 108 -17.49 4.75 -13.26
N VAL A 109 -16.89 5.91 -13.03
CA VAL A 109 -16.01 6.16 -11.88
C VAL A 109 -16.87 6.55 -10.68
N GLU A 110 -16.92 5.69 -9.66
CA GLU A 110 -17.65 5.92 -8.41
C GLU A 110 -16.90 6.88 -7.49
N ASN A 111 -15.58 6.71 -7.40
CA ASN A 111 -14.70 7.56 -6.59
C ASN A 111 -13.38 7.80 -7.31
N SER A 112 -12.84 9.01 -7.16
CA SER A 112 -11.53 9.39 -7.67
C SER A 112 -10.82 10.27 -6.65
N SER A 113 -9.60 9.89 -6.29
CA SER A 113 -8.73 10.66 -5.39
C SER A 113 -7.39 10.86 -6.07
N ILE A 114 -6.97 12.10 -6.25
CA ILE A 114 -5.71 12.44 -6.92
C ILE A 114 -4.86 13.27 -5.97
N GLY A 115 -3.59 12.91 -5.87
CA GLY A 115 -2.63 13.59 -5.01
C GLY A 115 -1.22 13.60 -5.58
N SER A 116 -0.29 14.19 -4.83
CA SER A 116 1.13 14.16 -5.15
C SER A 116 1.96 13.76 -3.94
N SER A 117 3.00 12.99 -4.19
CA SER A 117 3.97 12.59 -3.17
C SER A 117 4.92 13.75 -2.84
N SER A 118 5.63 13.65 -1.72
CA SER A 118 6.67 14.62 -1.31
C SER A 118 7.84 14.73 -2.30
N ARG A 119 7.99 13.77 -3.21
CA ARG A 119 8.98 13.76 -4.28
C ARG A 119 8.48 14.40 -5.57
N GLY A 120 7.24 14.89 -5.61
CA GLY A 120 6.64 15.54 -6.76
C GLY A 120 5.96 14.59 -7.77
N TYR A 121 5.98 13.27 -7.55
CA TYR A 121 5.23 12.32 -8.36
C TYR A 121 3.77 12.31 -7.98
N ARG A 122 2.88 12.24 -8.96
CA ARG A 122 1.43 12.19 -8.78
C ARG A 122 0.96 10.75 -8.60
N TRP A 123 -0.14 10.60 -7.93
CA TRP A 123 -0.85 9.33 -7.79
C TRP A 123 -2.36 9.55 -7.90
N ALA A 124 -3.09 8.54 -8.31
CA ALA A 124 -4.54 8.55 -8.32
C ALA A 124 -5.09 7.18 -7.92
N ASP A 125 -6.11 7.20 -7.04
CA ASP A 125 -6.89 6.04 -6.66
C ASP A 125 -8.28 6.19 -7.25
N TYR A 126 -8.72 5.17 -7.98
CA TYR A 126 -10.04 5.10 -8.59
C TYR A 126 -10.80 3.91 -8.04
N THR A 127 -12.09 4.11 -7.74
CA THR A 127 -13.05 3.02 -7.62
C THR A 127 -13.97 3.09 -8.84
N ILE A 128 -13.93 2.06 -9.65
CA ILE A 128 -14.64 1.99 -10.92
C ILE A 128 -15.70 0.90 -10.85
N ARG A 129 -16.91 1.21 -11.34
CA ARG A 129 -18.00 0.26 -11.47
C ARG A 129 -18.22 -0.09 -12.93
N ILE A 130 -18.12 -1.37 -13.25
CA ILE A 130 -18.23 -1.88 -14.62
C ILE A 130 -19.20 -3.04 -14.68
N PRO A 131 -20.06 -3.16 -15.72
CA PRO A 131 -20.90 -4.32 -15.91
C PRO A 131 -20.09 -5.62 -15.81
N SER A 132 -20.60 -6.59 -15.05
CA SER A 132 -19.88 -7.84 -14.74
C SER A 132 -19.39 -8.59 -15.99
N GLY A 133 -20.15 -8.53 -17.08
CA GLY A 133 -19.75 -9.11 -18.37
C GLY A 133 -18.58 -8.42 -19.07
N GLN A 134 -18.17 -7.21 -18.63
CA GLN A 134 -17.03 -6.46 -19.18
C GLN A 134 -15.82 -6.46 -18.24
N PHE A 135 -15.91 -7.13 -17.09
CA PHE A 135 -14.89 -7.15 -16.07
C PHE A 135 -13.50 -7.56 -16.60
N GLN A 136 -13.43 -8.70 -17.28
CA GLN A 136 -12.17 -9.20 -17.84
C GLN A 136 -11.59 -8.27 -18.90
N ARG A 137 -12.47 -7.75 -19.76
CA ARG A 137 -12.08 -6.85 -20.85
C ARG A 137 -11.48 -5.54 -20.34
N PHE A 138 -11.98 -5.04 -19.21
CA PHE A 138 -11.40 -3.86 -18.59
C PHE A 138 -9.93 -4.07 -18.21
N PHE A 139 -9.59 -5.21 -17.58
CA PHE A 139 -8.22 -5.50 -17.20
C PHE A 139 -7.28 -5.63 -18.40
N GLU A 140 -7.75 -6.26 -19.48
CA GLU A 140 -6.96 -6.40 -20.70
C GLU A 140 -6.65 -5.03 -21.30
N GLN A 141 -7.63 -4.18 -21.44
CA GLN A 141 -7.45 -2.84 -22.04
C GLN A 141 -6.73 -1.87 -21.08
N ALA A 142 -6.95 -1.94 -19.77
CA ALA A 142 -6.24 -1.10 -18.81
C ALA A 142 -4.74 -1.40 -18.79
N GLY A 143 -4.33 -2.67 -18.95
CA GLY A 143 -2.93 -3.07 -19.08
C GLY A 143 -2.24 -2.56 -20.36
N GLU A 144 -3.01 -2.22 -21.40
CA GLU A 144 -2.49 -1.57 -22.61
C GLU A 144 -2.31 -0.05 -22.44
N LEU A 145 -3.10 0.58 -21.58
CA LEU A 145 -3.05 2.02 -21.33
C LEU A 145 -1.88 2.46 -20.45
N ALA A 146 -1.46 1.58 -19.52
CA ALA A 146 -0.40 1.88 -18.57
C ALA A 146 0.32 0.58 -18.17
N HIS A 147 1.52 0.70 -17.60
CA HIS A 147 2.31 -0.45 -17.19
C HIS A 147 1.71 -1.11 -15.94
N GLU A 148 1.19 -2.33 -16.10
CA GLU A 148 0.66 -3.11 -15.00
C GLU A 148 1.80 -3.69 -14.14
N THR A 149 1.78 -3.36 -12.84
CA THR A 149 2.75 -3.88 -11.87
C THR A 149 2.17 -5.00 -11.02
N TRP A 150 0.86 -4.97 -10.78
CA TRP A 150 0.17 -5.97 -10.00
C TRP A 150 -1.32 -5.99 -10.32
N ARG A 151 -1.89 -7.20 -10.31
CA ARG A 151 -3.31 -7.47 -10.52
C ARG A 151 -3.80 -8.52 -9.53
N SER A 152 -4.98 -8.29 -8.98
CA SER A 152 -5.73 -9.30 -8.22
C SER A 152 -7.18 -9.30 -8.69
N THR A 153 -7.75 -10.47 -8.83
CA THR A 153 -9.16 -10.64 -9.17
C THR A 153 -9.77 -11.66 -8.23
N ASN A 154 -10.95 -11.34 -7.71
CA ASN A 154 -11.70 -12.22 -6.82
C ASN A 154 -13.12 -12.42 -7.36
N GLN A 155 -13.63 -13.64 -7.24
CA GLN A 155 -14.98 -14.04 -7.64
C GLN A 155 -15.64 -14.71 -6.45
N GLU A 156 -16.69 -14.10 -5.94
CA GLU A 156 -17.46 -14.60 -4.81
C GLU A 156 -18.83 -15.09 -5.30
N ASN A 157 -19.10 -16.39 -5.12
CA ASN A 157 -20.39 -16.96 -5.45
C ASN A 157 -21.35 -16.82 -4.25
N ILE A 158 -22.30 -15.90 -4.37
CA ILE A 158 -23.29 -15.61 -3.33
C ILE A 158 -24.66 -16.26 -3.60
N THR A 159 -24.76 -17.18 -4.55
CA THR A 159 -26.03 -17.75 -5.01
C THR A 159 -26.85 -18.29 -3.85
N GLU A 160 -26.25 -19.09 -2.97
CA GLU A 160 -26.92 -19.66 -1.80
C GLU A 160 -27.43 -18.58 -0.84
N VAL A 161 -26.54 -17.64 -0.46
CA VAL A 161 -26.85 -16.54 0.47
C VAL A 161 -27.97 -15.64 -0.10
N TYR A 162 -27.93 -15.39 -1.40
CA TYR A 162 -28.95 -14.61 -2.10
C TYR A 162 -30.32 -15.24 -2.00
N TYR A 163 -30.44 -16.52 -2.36
CA TYR A 163 -31.75 -17.23 -2.34
C TYR A 163 -32.24 -17.50 -0.91
N ASP A 164 -31.35 -17.75 0.06
CA ASP A 164 -31.74 -17.83 1.47
C ASP A 164 -32.32 -16.49 1.95
N THR A 165 -31.65 -15.38 1.64
CA THR A 165 -32.14 -14.04 1.99
C THR A 165 -33.48 -13.74 1.33
N ALA A 166 -33.67 -14.12 0.07
CA ALA A 166 -34.96 -13.99 -0.64
C ALA A 166 -36.07 -14.85 -0.01
N GLY A 167 -35.74 -16.06 0.41
CA GLY A 167 -36.66 -16.93 1.14
C GLY A 167 -37.12 -16.37 2.48
N ARG A 168 -36.16 -15.81 3.24
CA ARG A 168 -36.44 -15.10 4.50
C ARG A 168 -37.31 -13.86 4.28
N LEU A 169 -37.04 -13.08 3.25
CA LEU A 169 -37.86 -11.92 2.88
C LEU A 169 -39.30 -12.34 2.62
N LYS A 170 -39.52 -13.39 1.81
CA LYS A 170 -40.84 -13.93 1.52
C LYS A 170 -41.60 -14.39 2.79
N THR A 171 -40.88 -15.04 3.71
CA THR A 171 -41.47 -15.48 5.00
C THR A 171 -41.91 -14.27 5.84
N GLN A 172 -41.11 -13.18 5.90
CA GLN A 172 -41.51 -11.97 6.61
C GLN A 172 -42.69 -11.25 5.96
N GLN A 173 -42.79 -11.26 4.64
CA GLN A 173 -43.95 -10.70 3.91
C GLN A 173 -45.25 -11.47 4.24
N VAL A 174 -45.18 -12.80 4.25
CA VAL A 174 -46.33 -13.63 4.65
C VAL A 174 -46.71 -13.41 6.12
N LYS A 175 -45.72 -13.25 7.01
CA LYS A 175 -45.95 -12.91 8.42
C LYS A 175 -46.66 -11.56 8.56
N LEU A 176 -46.22 -10.55 7.80
CA LEU A 176 -46.83 -9.21 7.80
C LEU A 176 -48.32 -9.28 7.39
N GLU A 177 -48.64 -9.97 6.28
CA GLU A 177 -50.01 -10.14 5.82
C GLU A 177 -50.90 -10.82 6.89
N ARG A 178 -50.36 -11.84 7.57
CA ARG A 178 -51.07 -12.51 8.66
C ARG A 178 -51.31 -11.58 9.84
N LEU A 179 -50.30 -10.79 10.25
CA LEU A 179 -50.45 -9.81 11.35
C LEU A 179 -51.46 -8.73 11.01
N GLN A 180 -51.47 -8.22 9.79
CA GLN A 180 -52.48 -7.26 9.31
C GLN A 180 -53.89 -7.84 9.38
N THR A 181 -54.05 -9.14 9.00
CA THR A 181 -55.34 -9.84 9.12
C THR A 181 -55.77 -9.96 10.58
N LEU A 182 -54.83 -10.27 11.50
CA LEU A 182 -55.11 -10.36 12.94
C LEU A 182 -55.47 -9.01 13.53
N LEU A 183 -54.81 -7.93 13.09
CA LEU A 183 -55.10 -6.57 13.55
C LEU A 183 -56.56 -6.16 13.27
N VAL A 184 -57.08 -6.51 12.08
CA VAL A 184 -58.50 -6.25 11.73
C VAL A 184 -59.48 -7.03 12.62
N GLN A 185 -59.07 -8.19 13.17
CA GLN A 185 -59.90 -9.03 14.05
C GLN A 185 -59.76 -8.68 15.54
N ALA A 186 -58.73 -7.90 15.91
CA ALA A 186 -58.48 -7.53 17.30
C ALA A 186 -59.59 -6.64 17.86
N LYS A 187 -60.02 -6.92 19.10
CA LYS A 187 -61.09 -6.21 19.79
C LYS A 187 -60.64 -5.44 21.02
N ASN A 188 -59.53 -5.84 21.58
CA ASN A 188 -58.96 -5.22 22.76
C ASN A 188 -57.80 -4.33 22.40
N MET A 189 -57.57 -3.25 23.17
CA MET A 189 -56.49 -2.30 22.97
C MET A 189 -55.09 -2.93 23.18
N GLU A 190 -54.98 -3.88 24.13
CA GLU A 190 -53.73 -4.58 24.43
C GLU A 190 -53.29 -5.47 23.26
N ASP A 191 -54.23 -6.22 22.64
CA ASP A 191 -53.97 -7.03 21.45
C ASP A 191 -53.53 -6.13 20.25
N ILE A 192 -54.22 -4.97 20.07
CA ILE A 192 -53.90 -4.02 19.02
C ILE A 192 -52.48 -3.52 19.15
N ILE A 193 -52.04 -3.05 20.34
CA ILE A 193 -50.70 -2.53 20.61
C ILE A 193 -49.66 -3.63 20.36
N THR A 194 -49.94 -4.87 20.81
CA THR A 194 -49.02 -5.98 20.62
C THR A 194 -48.84 -6.34 19.15
N ILE A 195 -49.95 -6.40 18.38
CA ILE A 195 -49.90 -6.70 16.95
C ILE A 195 -49.22 -5.56 16.18
N GLU A 196 -49.50 -4.29 16.50
CA GLU A 196 -48.84 -3.14 15.87
C GLU A 196 -47.32 -3.14 16.13
N SER A 197 -46.89 -3.49 17.33
CA SER A 197 -45.45 -3.66 17.64
C SER A 197 -44.83 -4.77 16.79
N ALA A 198 -45.50 -5.93 16.66
CA ALA A 198 -45.06 -7.03 15.82
C ALA A 198 -45.03 -6.69 14.32
N ILE A 199 -46.00 -5.87 13.86
CA ILE A 199 -46.00 -5.35 12.48
C ILE A 199 -44.79 -4.48 12.26
N SER A 200 -44.54 -3.50 13.12
CA SER A 200 -43.38 -2.57 13.01
C SER A 200 -42.03 -3.31 12.97
N GLU A 201 -41.89 -4.34 13.82
CA GLU A 201 -40.70 -5.19 13.80
C GLU A 201 -40.58 -5.99 12.47
N THR A 202 -41.71 -6.50 11.98
CA THR A 202 -41.72 -7.28 10.73
C THR A 202 -41.41 -6.40 9.51
N GLU A 203 -41.96 -5.20 9.47
CA GLU A 203 -41.69 -4.20 8.42
C GLU A 203 -40.20 -3.81 8.41
N TRP A 204 -39.60 -3.56 9.59
CA TRP A 204 -38.16 -3.30 9.71
C TRP A 204 -37.31 -4.47 9.16
N ASN A 205 -37.70 -5.73 9.46
CA ASN A 205 -37.02 -6.91 8.93
C ASN A 205 -37.13 -6.99 7.41
N ILE A 206 -38.32 -6.70 6.84
CA ILE A 206 -38.56 -6.65 5.40
C ILE A 206 -37.69 -5.61 4.73
N GLU A 207 -37.61 -4.42 5.31
CA GLU A 207 -36.79 -3.32 4.77
C GLU A 207 -35.29 -3.71 4.74
N ASN A 208 -34.76 -4.29 5.83
CA ASN A 208 -33.37 -4.74 5.92
C ASN A 208 -33.04 -5.84 4.91
N LEU A 209 -33.90 -6.86 4.79
CA LEU A 209 -33.71 -7.96 3.85
C LEU A 209 -33.81 -7.47 2.40
N SER A 210 -34.79 -6.62 2.10
CA SER A 210 -34.94 -5.99 0.78
C SER A 210 -33.74 -5.10 0.43
N GLY A 211 -33.25 -4.34 1.38
CA GLY A 211 -32.03 -3.51 1.23
C GLY A 211 -30.79 -4.36 0.94
N THR A 212 -30.68 -5.51 1.61
CA THR A 212 -29.58 -6.46 1.39
C THR A 212 -29.64 -7.07 -0.01
N LEU A 213 -30.82 -7.52 -0.47
CA LEU A 213 -31.00 -8.05 -1.82
C LEU A 213 -30.67 -7.01 -2.89
N ARG A 214 -31.17 -5.76 -2.75
CA ARG A 214 -30.83 -4.67 -3.69
C ARG A 214 -29.33 -4.42 -3.77
N ARG A 215 -28.62 -4.51 -2.66
CA ARG A 215 -27.15 -4.40 -2.64
C ARG A 215 -26.48 -5.56 -3.38
N TYR A 216 -26.93 -6.79 -3.16
CA TYR A 216 -26.43 -7.96 -3.89
C TYR A 216 -26.72 -7.85 -5.40
N ASP A 217 -27.93 -7.45 -5.79
CA ASP A 217 -28.28 -7.23 -7.20
C ASP A 217 -27.34 -6.20 -7.85
N SER A 218 -27.05 -5.11 -7.15
CA SER A 218 -26.10 -4.09 -7.64
C SER A 218 -24.68 -4.63 -7.78
N GLN A 219 -24.20 -5.44 -6.82
CA GLN A 219 -22.85 -6.01 -6.83
C GLN A 219 -22.68 -7.12 -7.88
N VAL A 220 -23.74 -7.88 -8.17
CA VAL A 220 -23.75 -8.89 -9.23
C VAL A 220 -23.81 -8.24 -10.61
N ALA A 221 -24.60 -7.18 -10.75
CA ALA A 221 -24.72 -6.45 -12.01
C ALA A 221 -23.45 -5.66 -12.35
N LEU A 222 -22.84 -5.02 -11.34
CA LEU A 222 -21.68 -4.14 -11.48
C LEU A 222 -20.51 -4.64 -10.63
N SER A 223 -19.44 -5.02 -11.29
CA SER A 223 -18.17 -5.35 -10.65
C SER A 223 -17.50 -4.10 -10.08
N THR A 224 -16.75 -4.26 -9.01
CA THR A 224 -15.96 -3.19 -8.39
C THR A 224 -14.50 -3.39 -8.72
N ILE A 225 -13.86 -2.38 -9.30
CA ILE A 225 -12.44 -2.40 -9.61
C ILE A 225 -11.77 -1.20 -8.93
N THR A 226 -10.78 -1.49 -8.07
CA THR A 226 -9.91 -0.49 -7.47
C THR A 226 -8.67 -0.35 -8.33
N VAL A 227 -8.40 0.84 -8.86
CA VAL A 227 -7.20 1.11 -9.66
C VAL A 227 -6.34 2.13 -8.95
N ASN A 228 -5.11 1.74 -8.63
CA ASN A 228 -4.06 2.63 -8.13
C ASN A 228 -3.12 2.97 -9.29
N LEU A 229 -3.09 4.24 -9.69
CA LEU A 229 -2.23 4.75 -10.75
C LEU A 229 -1.12 5.61 -10.15
N GLN A 230 0.13 5.26 -10.45
CA GLN A 230 1.29 5.96 -9.95
C GLN A 230 2.13 6.55 -11.08
N GLU A 231 2.48 7.83 -10.97
CA GLU A 231 3.42 8.47 -11.88
C GLU A 231 4.85 8.05 -11.53
N VAL A 232 5.62 7.62 -12.53
CA VAL A 232 7.01 7.18 -12.36
C VAL A 232 7.89 7.79 -13.45
N TYR A 233 9.16 8.00 -13.14
CA TYR A 233 10.14 8.41 -14.16
C TYR A 233 10.52 7.25 -15.08
N LYS A 234 10.58 6.03 -14.55
CA LYS A 234 10.90 4.80 -15.25
C LYS A 234 10.06 3.67 -14.66
N TYR A 235 9.50 2.83 -15.52
CA TYR A 235 8.68 1.69 -15.08
C TYR A 235 9.44 0.69 -14.22
N SER A 236 8.76 0.16 -13.21
CA SER A 236 9.24 -0.92 -12.36
C SER A 236 9.23 -2.25 -13.14
N ASN A 237 10.11 -3.17 -12.75
CA ASN A 237 10.11 -4.56 -13.27
C ASN A 237 10.19 -4.72 -14.80
N THR A 238 10.72 -3.72 -15.52
CA THR A 238 10.96 -3.83 -16.97
C THR A 238 12.19 -4.67 -17.32
N GLU A 239 13.00 -5.06 -16.33
CA GLU A 239 14.15 -5.91 -16.55
C GLU A 239 13.73 -7.39 -16.61
N ASN A 240 13.96 -8.04 -17.74
CA ASN A 240 13.82 -9.48 -17.87
C ASN A 240 14.67 -10.17 -16.80
N VAL A 241 14.08 -11.11 -16.05
CA VAL A 241 14.85 -11.98 -15.16
C VAL A 241 15.79 -12.81 -16.02
N PRO A 242 17.11 -12.70 -15.88
CA PRO A 242 18.03 -13.38 -16.76
C PRO A 242 17.92 -14.90 -16.54
N GLU A 243 17.53 -15.62 -17.59
CA GLU A 243 17.30 -17.07 -17.56
C GLU A 243 18.62 -17.87 -17.62
N SER A 244 19.67 -17.28 -18.22
CA SER A 244 20.97 -17.94 -18.38
C SER A 244 22.09 -17.26 -17.57
N PHE A 245 23.14 -18.01 -17.27
CA PHE A 245 24.32 -17.49 -16.56
C PHE A 245 25.00 -16.35 -17.35
N GLY A 246 25.04 -16.42 -18.69
CA GLY A 246 25.57 -15.36 -19.54
C GLY A 246 24.76 -14.07 -19.47
N GLU A 247 23.43 -14.19 -19.44
CA GLU A 247 22.53 -13.03 -19.28
C GLU A 247 22.64 -12.41 -17.89
N ARG A 248 22.88 -13.25 -16.86
CA ARG A 248 23.15 -12.76 -15.49
C ARG A 248 24.40 -11.91 -15.42
N ILE A 249 25.48 -12.33 -16.09
CA ILE A 249 26.72 -11.54 -16.17
C ILE A 249 26.48 -10.27 -16.99
N GLY A 250 25.80 -10.35 -18.12
CA GLY A 250 25.46 -9.20 -18.95
C GLY A 250 24.62 -8.17 -18.20
N SER A 251 23.58 -8.62 -17.50
CA SER A 251 22.74 -7.74 -16.69
C SER A 251 23.48 -7.17 -15.47
N ALA A 252 24.38 -7.91 -14.85
CA ALA A 252 25.21 -7.40 -13.77
C ALA A 252 26.19 -6.32 -14.25
N LEU A 253 26.75 -6.49 -15.46
CA LEU A 253 27.65 -5.51 -16.05
C LEU A 253 26.92 -4.21 -16.44
N THR A 254 25.72 -4.33 -17.05
CA THR A 254 24.87 -3.18 -17.38
C THR A 254 24.37 -2.44 -16.15
N ARG A 255 23.94 -3.17 -15.10
CA ARG A 255 23.56 -2.58 -13.80
C ARG A 255 24.76 -1.88 -13.12
N GLY A 256 25.94 -2.54 -13.17
CA GLY A 256 27.16 -1.93 -12.64
C GLY A 256 27.53 -0.63 -13.37
N TRP A 257 27.33 -0.60 -14.69
CA TRP A 257 27.58 0.60 -15.49
C TRP A 257 26.57 1.70 -15.21
N SER A 258 25.27 1.38 -15.11
CA SER A 258 24.25 2.38 -14.74
C SER A 258 24.45 2.91 -13.32
N ALA A 259 24.74 2.04 -12.35
CA ALA A 259 25.07 2.48 -10.99
C ALA A 259 26.33 3.39 -10.94
N PHE A 260 27.32 3.14 -11.80
CA PHE A 260 28.47 4.01 -11.93
C PHE A 260 28.10 5.38 -12.51
N THR A 261 27.31 5.41 -13.59
CA THR A 261 26.86 6.68 -14.19
C THR A 261 26.00 7.49 -13.22
N ASP A 262 25.07 6.85 -12.50
CA ASP A 262 24.24 7.49 -11.47
C ASP A 262 25.10 8.05 -10.32
N THR A 263 26.16 7.32 -9.94
CA THR A 263 27.09 7.78 -8.91
C THR A 263 27.89 9.00 -9.38
N VAL A 264 28.36 9.00 -10.62
CA VAL A 264 29.07 10.14 -11.22
C VAL A 264 28.15 11.36 -11.32
N GLU A 265 26.90 11.16 -11.76
CA GLU A 265 25.90 12.23 -11.82
C GLU A 265 25.62 12.82 -10.44
N ASN A 266 25.43 11.98 -9.43
CA ASN A 266 25.22 12.42 -8.04
C ASN A 266 26.43 13.19 -7.48
N ILE A 267 27.65 12.78 -7.83
CA ILE A 267 28.87 13.51 -7.44
C ILE A 267 28.94 14.89 -8.13
N LEU A 268 28.58 14.96 -9.43
CA LEU A 268 28.53 16.23 -10.15
C LEU A 268 27.48 17.18 -9.57
N VAL A 269 26.30 16.65 -9.25
CA VAL A 269 25.22 17.40 -8.60
C VAL A 269 25.67 17.87 -7.20
N ALA A 270 26.30 17.01 -6.41
CA ALA A 270 26.83 17.36 -5.11
C ALA A 270 27.92 18.43 -5.20
N LEU A 271 28.81 18.37 -6.19
CA LEU A 271 29.81 19.42 -6.48
C LEU A 271 29.12 20.73 -6.90
N ALA A 272 28.08 20.67 -7.73
CA ALA A 272 27.32 21.86 -8.15
C ALA A 272 26.60 22.53 -6.97
N TYR A 273 26.07 21.80 -6.01
CA TYR A 273 25.48 22.34 -4.78
C TYR A 273 26.52 22.68 -3.71
N GLY A 274 27.65 21.95 -3.66
CA GLY A 274 28.69 22.08 -2.65
C GLY A 274 29.73 23.20 -2.94
N TRP A 275 29.77 23.75 -4.17
CA TRP A 275 30.79 24.76 -4.55
C TRP A 275 30.78 26.00 -3.67
N THR A 276 29.62 26.41 -3.19
CA THR A 276 29.46 27.55 -2.27
C THR A 276 30.18 27.33 -0.95
N TRP A 277 30.15 26.10 -0.42
CA TRP A 277 30.89 25.71 0.79
C TRP A 277 32.41 25.67 0.56
N LEU A 278 32.84 25.23 -0.64
CA LEU A 278 34.25 25.24 -1.02
C LEU A 278 34.82 26.67 -1.10
N VAL A 279 34.05 27.61 -1.67
CA VAL A 279 34.40 29.02 -1.71
C VAL A 279 34.51 29.58 -0.29
N LEU A 280 33.57 29.27 0.58
CA LEU A 280 33.59 29.75 1.97
C LEU A 280 34.79 29.19 2.75
N LEU A 281 35.13 27.93 2.59
CA LEU A 281 36.33 27.31 3.16
C LEU A 281 37.62 27.94 2.61
N ALA A 282 37.67 28.23 1.31
CA ALA A 282 38.82 28.91 0.69
C ALA A 282 39.02 30.33 1.28
N VAL A 283 37.95 31.10 1.45
CA VAL A 283 37.99 32.42 2.08
C VAL A 283 38.48 32.34 3.52
N ILE A 284 37.97 31.39 4.31
CA ILE A 284 38.42 31.16 5.69
C ILE A 284 39.90 30.75 5.71
N GLY A 285 40.33 29.88 4.81
CA GLY A 285 41.73 29.46 4.69
C GLY A 285 42.67 30.62 4.34
N VAL A 286 42.28 31.47 3.39
CA VAL A 286 43.04 32.66 3.00
C VAL A 286 43.13 33.68 4.15
N THR A 287 42.01 33.95 4.83
CA THR A 287 42.01 34.88 5.99
C THR A 287 42.88 34.36 7.14
N ALA A 288 42.82 33.06 7.46
CA ALA A 288 43.67 32.42 8.45
C ALA A 288 45.16 32.49 8.08
N ALA A 289 45.49 32.26 6.79
CA ALA A 289 46.86 32.37 6.29
C ALA A 289 47.40 33.81 6.36
N VAL A 290 46.57 34.79 6.01
CA VAL A 290 46.94 36.21 6.12
C VAL A 290 47.16 36.62 7.59
N CYS A 291 46.27 36.24 8.49
CA CYS A 291 46.37 36.49 9.92
C CYS A 291 47.63 35.83 10.52
N SER A 292 47.93 34.59 10.15
CA SER A 292 49.12 33.89 10.62
C SER A 292 50.43 34.55 10.13
N ARG A 293 50.45 35.00 8.86
CA ARG A 293 51.60 35.76 8.30
C ARG A 293 51.79 37.11 9.01
N ARG A 294 50.70 37.85 9.30
CA ARG A 294 50.73 39.10 10.06
C ARG A 294 51.21 38.89 11.50
N ALA A 295 50.73 37.84 12.17
CA ALA A 295 51.15 37.50 13.52
C ALA A 295 52.65 37.11 13.59
N LEU A 296 53.16 36.42 12.57
CA LEU A 296 54.59 36.07 12.47
C LEU A 296 55.49 37.31 12.23
N ARG A 297 55.06 38.25 11.38
CA ARG A 297 55.78 39.54 11.16
C ARG A 297 55.85 40.35 12.44
N ARG A 298 54.74 40.50 13.17
CA ARG A 298 54.71 41.22 14.46
C ARG A 298 55.61 40.57 15.53
N ARG A 299 55.74 39.21 15.52
CA ARG A 299 56.68 38.51 16.41
C ARG A 299 58.13 38.70 16.03
N GLN A 300 58.46 38.84 14.75
CA GLN A 300 59.82 39.16 14.27
C GLN A 300 60.23 40.60 14.58
N GLU A 301 59.32 41.57 14.43
CA GLU A 301 59.52 42.96 14.80
C GLU A 301 59.79 43.14 16.31
N LYS A 302 58.97 42.44 17.15
CA LYS A 302 59.20 42.46 18.60
C LYS A 302 60.53 41.82 19.02
N ARG A 303 60.97 40.77 18.31
CA ARG A 303 62.30 40.17 18.55
C ARG A 303 63.46 41.09 18.14
N LYS A 304 63.34 41.85 17.03
CA LYS A 304 64.30 42.81 16.61
C LYS A 304 64.38 43.98 17.58
N ALA A 305 63.26 44.52 18.01
CA ALA A 305 63.23 45.62 19.01
C ALA A 305 63.70 45.18 20.41
N SER A 306 63.64 43.92 20.78
CA SER A 306 64.20 43.40 22.03
C SER A 306 65.73 43.20 21.93
N ALA A 307 66.27 42.84 20.76
CA ALA A 307 67.70 42.69 20.53
C ALA A 307 68.42 44.06 20.53
N GLU A 308 67.79 45.04 19.90
CA GLU A 308 68.33 46.43 19.86
C GLU A 308 68.35 47.08 21.25
N LYS A 309 67.39 46.80 22.13
CA LYS A 309 67.38 47.25 23.52
C LYS A 309 68.46 46.60 24.42
N THR A 310 68.95 45.43 24.02
CA THR A 310 69.95 44.67 24.78
C THR A 310 71.38 45.21 24.44
N ASP A 311 71.60 45.60 23.17
CA ASP A 311 72.86 46.18 22.73
C ASP A 311 73.11 47.58 23.30
N ASP A 312 72.04 48.40 23.46
CA ASP A 312 72.17 49.77 24.03
C ASP A 312 72.50 49.75 25.54
N LYS A 313 72.21 48.64 26.25
CA LYS A 313 72.59 48.47 27.67
C LYS A 313 74.00 47.96 27.89
N THR A 314 74.65 47.41 26.89
CA THR A 314 76.03 46.85 27.03
C THR A 314 77.11 47.87 26.60
N GLY A 315 76.75 49.01 26.03
CA GLY A 315 77.65 50.07 25.58
C GLY A 315 77.89 51.21 26.61
N GLN A 316 77.32 51.09 27.85
CA GLN A 316 77.54 52.03 28.93
C GLN A 316 78.14 51.35 30.17
N VAL A 317 79.37 50.83 30.05
CA VAL A 317 80.26 50.50 31.19
C VAL A 317 81.68 50.93 30.83
#